data_d55d625d19f3eb0b8b16e2cb420f2e12
#
_entry.id   d55d625d19f3eb0b8b16e2cb420f2e12
#
_cell.length_a   1.000
_cell.length_b   1.000
_cell.length_c   1.000
_cell.angle_alpha   90.00
_cell.angle_beta   90.00
_cell.angle_gamma   90.00
#
_symmetry.space_group_name_H-M   'P 1'
#
loop_
_entity.id
_entity.type
_entity.pdbx_description
1 polymer ?
#
loop_
_entity_poly.entity_id
_entity_poly.type
_entity_poly.pdbx_seq_one_letter_code
_entity_poly.pdbx_strand_id
1 'polypeptide(L)'
;MRRYRGLIILIAILLCSCEGSTFRSSVPAYPVRVVINTKTMFTGFTPENTNAYITVNEEGYKENGVFKQPVTVTDAWGYGGIVVYVSLAGYVAFDLACPYCAAHGRRRACIMEGINAECPECGEEYELAGGYAMPQHQKSTEALRQMNIIASEDTLTITQKQ
;
A
#
# COMPACT_ATOMS: atom_id res chain seq x y z
N MET A 1 -42.26 5.59 37.77
CA MET A 1 -41.23 4.60 37.35
C MET A 1 -41.38 4.06 35.92
N ARG A 2 -42.52 4.19 35.24
CA ARG A 2 -42.73 3.67 33.85
C ARG A 2 -42.13 4.55 32.75
N ARG A 3 -41.94 5.85 32.97
CA ARG A 3 -41.46 6.82 31.99
C ARG A 3 -39.95 6.75 31.69
N TYR A 4 -39.15 6.29 32.65
CA TYR A 4 -37.68 6.19 32.49
C TYR A 4 -37.23 4.89 31.80
N ARG A 5 -38.06 3.85 31.77
CA ARG A 5 -37.74 2.60 31.05
C ARG A 5 -37.65 2.80 29.54
N GLY A 6 -38.50 3.64 28.95
CA GLY A 6 -38.45 3.98 27.52
C GLY A 6 -37.24 4.79 27.14
N LEU A 7 -36.80 5.71 27.99
CA LEU A 7 -35.61 6.54 27.76
C LEU A 7 -34.32 5.74 27.83
N ILE A 8 -34.21 4.79 28.76
CA ILE A 8 -33.03 3.91 28.90
C ILE A 8 -32.88 2.99 27.69
N ILE A 9 -34.01 2.45 27.18
CA ILE A 9 -34.00 1.61 25.96
C ILE A 9 -33.60 2.41 24.74
N LEU A 10 -34.05 3.65 24.61
CA LEU A 10 -33.68 4.53 23.48
C LEU A 10 -32.19 4.87 23.50
N ILE A 11 -31.61 5.13 24.68
CA ILE A 11 -30.16 5.41 24.84
C ILE A 11 -29.34 4.14 24.56
N ALA A 12 -29.80 2.95 24.96
CA ALA A 12 -29.10 1.69 24.68
C ALA A 12 -29.03 1.36 23.17
N ILE A 13 -30.06 1.72 22.40
CA ILE A 13 -30.08 1.52 20.94
C ILE A 13 -29.11 2.47 20.24
N LEU A 14 -28.91 3.69 20.75
CA LEU A 14 -27.98 4.66 20.18
C LEU A 14 -26.49 4.30 20.40
N LEU A 15 -26.18 3.46 21.37
CA LEU A 15 -24.81 3.03 21.69
C LEU A 15 -24.35 1.78 20.91
N CYS A 16 -25.25 1.09 20.20
CA CYS A 16 -24.91 -0.13 19.43
C CYS A 16 -24.54 0.13 17.95
N SER A 17 -24.42 1.38 17.51
CA SER A 17 -24.10 1.71 16.11
C SER A 17 -22.65 2.13 15.91
N CYS A 18 -21.72 1.29 16.34
CA CYS A 18 -20.32 1.38 15.92
C CYS A 18 -19.92 0.02 15.32
N GLU A 19 -20.53 -0.38 14.21
CA GLU A 19 -19.88 -1.31 13.29
C GLU A 19 -18.77 -0.53 12.61
N GLY A 20 -17.53 -0.72 13.06
CA GLY A 20 -16.36 -0.29 12.33
C GLY A 20 -16.44 -0.91 10.94
N SER A 21 -16.66 -0.11 9.91
CA SER A 21 -16.55 -0.56 8.53
C SER A 21 -15.13 -1.04 8.32
N THR A 22 -14.92 -2.35 8.44
CA THR A 22 -13.68 -2.97 7.98
C THR A 22 -13.65 -2.81 6.48
N PHE A 23 -12.94 -1.78 6.00
CA PHE A 23 -12.64 -1.62 4.59
C PHE A 23 -11.87 -2.87 4.14
N ARG A 24 -12.57 -3.82 3.56
CA ARG A 24 -11.93 -4.97 2.91
C ARG A 24 -11.39 -4.47 1.58
N SER A 25 -10.08 -4.46 1.46
CA SER A 25 -9.44 -4.20 0.17
C SER A 25 -9.83 -5.28 -0.84
N SER A 26 -10.16 -4.88 -2.06
CA SER A 26 -10.39 -5.81 -3.19
C SER A 26 -9.12 -6.58 -3.57
N VAL A 27 -7.95 -6.05 -3.23
CA VAL A 27 -6.67 -6.74 -3.41
C VAL A 27 -6.51 -7.82 -2.34
N PRO A 28 -6.33 -9.10 -2.72
CA PRO A 28 -6.14 -10.19 -1.76
C PRO A 28 -4.91 -9.96 -0.86
N ALA A 29 -5.00 -10.45 0.38
CA ALA A 29 -3.91 -10.39 1.34
C ALA A 29 -2.89 -11.51 1.04
N TYR A 30 -1.85 -11.19 0.28
CA TYR A 30 -0.71 -12.08 0.06
C TYR A 30 0.44 -11.73 1.03
N PRO A 31 1.27 -12.70 1.41
CA PRO A 31 2.40 -12.45 2.29
C PRO A 31 3.31 -11.36 1.75
N VAL A 32 3.76 -10.47 2.63
CA VAL A 32 4.76 -9.45 2.33
C VAL A 32 5.88 -9.52 3.35
N ARG A 33 7.08 -9.70 2.87
CA ARG A 33 8.33 -9.62 3.62
C ARG A 33 9.42 -9.15 2.68
N VAL A 34 9.73 -7.87 2.74
CA VAL A 34 10.77 -7.24 1.93
C VAL A 34 11.71 -6.51 2.88
N VAL A 35 13.01 -6.69 2.70
CA VAL A 35 14.05 -6.00 3.47
C VAL A 35 14.96 -5.25 2.51
N ILE A 36 15.03 -3.93 2.66
CA ILE A 36 15.84 -3.03 1.84
C ILE A 36 16.99 -2.50 2.70
N ASN A 37 18.23 -2.77 2.27
CA ASN A 37 19.40 -2.20 2.92
C ASN A 37 19.74 -0.86 2.30
N THR A 38 19.52 0.23 3.06
CA THR A 38 19.75 1.61 2.62
C THR A 38 21.20 2.06 2.73
N LYS A 39 22.03 1.32 3.46
CA LYS A 39 23.45 1.65 3.66
C LYS A 39 24.37 1.11 2.57
N THR A 40 24.05 -0.05 2.01
CA THR A 40 24.96 -0.74 1.08
C THR A 40 24.42 -0.82 -0.34
N MET A 41 23.15 -1.12 -0.52
CA MET A 41 22.55 -1.37 -1.84
C MET A 41 21.79 -0.18 -2.40
N PHE A 42 21.05 0.52 -1.54
CA PHE A 42 20.17 1.62 -1.90
C PHE A 42 20.57 2.90 -1.17
N THR A 43 21.85 3.27 -1.27
CA THR A 43 22.47 4.35 -0.48
C THR A 43 21.90 5.74 -0.76
N GLY A 44 21.27 5.94 -1.93
CA GLY A 44 20.55 7.18 -2.27
C GLY A 44 19.08 7.21 -1.85
N PHE A 45 18.57 6.12 -1.31
CA PHE A 45 17.17 5.99 -0.91
C PHE A 45 16.99 6.49 0.53
N THR A 46 16.95 7.82 0.68
CA THR A 46 16.81 8.52 1.97
C THR A 46 15.53 9.36 2.00
N PRO A 47 15.00 9.71 3.19
CA PRO A 47 13.78 10.51 3.32
C PRO A 47 13.85 11.88 2.63
N GLU A 48 15.05 12.43 2.43
CA GLU A 48 15.28 13.71 1.76
C GLU A 48 15.15 13.62 0.24
N ASN A 49 15.34 12.42 -0.32
CA ASN A 49 15.23 12.17 -1.76
C ASN A 49 13.77 11.87 -2.15
N THR A 50 12.91 12.88 -2.03
CA THR A 50 11.49 12.76 -2.36
C THR A 50 11.28 12.31 -3.81
N ASN A 51 10.23 11.53 -4.04
CA ASN A 51 9.88 10.89 -5.31
C ASN A 51 10.79 9.73 -5.74
N ALA A 52 11.84 9.40 -4.97
CA ALA A 52 12.57 8.16 -5.18
C ALA A 52 11.68 6.94 -4.83
N TYR A 53 11.81 5.86 -5.57
CA TYR A 53 11.07 4.64 -5.30
C TYR A 53 11.90 3.38 -5.55
N ILE A 54 11.54 2.32 -4.82
CA ILE A 54 12.04 0.96 -5.04
C ILE A 54 10.83 0.07 -5.31
N THR A 55 10.86 -0.67 -6.41
CA THR A 55 9.88 -1.73 -6.68
C THR A 55 10.48 -3.11 -6.45
N VAL A 56 9.67 -4.02 -5.92
CA VAL A 56 10.06 -5.42 -5.64
C VAL A 56 8.98 -6.34 -6.17
N ASN A 57 9.35 -7.20 -7.10
CA ASN A 57 8.49 -8.22 -7.68
C ASN A 57 9.32 -9.47 -8.05
N GLU A 58 8.76 -10.39 -8.80
CA GLU A 58 9.44 -11.60 -9.28
C GLU A 58 10.72 -11.35 -10.10
N GLU A 59 10.81 -10.18 -10.74
CA GLU A 59 11.99 -9.81 -11.53
C GLU A 59 13.15 -9.28 -10.65
N GLY A 60 12.89 -8.92 -9.39
CA GLY A 60 13.87 -8.41 -8.45
C GLY A 60 13.54 -7.04 -7.87
N TYR A 61 14.58 -6.44 -7.30
CA TYR A 61 14.55 -5.08 -6.77
C TYR A 61 15.00 -4.08 -7.83
N LYS A 62 14.21 -3.04 -8.04
CA LYS A 62 14.53 -1.93 -8.96
C LYS A 62 14.43 -0.61 -8.21
N GLU A 63 15.44 0.25 -8.34
CA GLU A 63 15.41 1.63 -7.84
C GLU A 63 15.17 2.58 -9.01
N ASN A 64 14.11 3.37 -8.95
CA ASN A 64 13.68 4.27 -10.04
C ASN A 64 13.66 3.55 -11.42
N GLY A 65 13.15 2.31 -11.43
CA GLY A 65 13.08 1.48 -12.63
C GLY A 65 14.37 0.72 -12.99
N VAL A 66 15.50 1.02 -12.36
CA VAL A 66 16.79 0.37 -12.65
C VAL A 66 16.99 -0.86 -11.77
N PHE A 67 17.23 -2.02 -12.38
CA PHE A 67 17.49 -3.27 -11.67
C PHE A 67 18.73 -3.17 -10.77
N LYS A 68 18.61 -3.65 -9.55
CA LYS A 68 19.67 -3.67 -8.51
C LYS A 68 20.07 -5.08 -8.10
N GLN A 69 19.11 -5.92 -7.77
CA GLN A 69 19.37 -7.29 -7.31
C GLN A 69 18.16 -8.19 -7.52
N PRO A 70 18.38 -9.52 -7.62
CA PRO A 70 17.27 -10.48 -7.64
C PRO A 70 16.61 -10.58 -6.27
N VAL A 71 15.39 -11.11 -6.23
CA VAL A 71 14.72 -11.53 -5.01
C VAL A 71 15.39 -12.78 -4.44
N THR A 72 15.28 -12.95 -3.13
CA THR A 72 15.76 -14.14 -2.42
C THR A 72 14.61 -15.06 -2.06
N VAL A 73 14.90 -16.27 -1.62
CA VAL A 73 13.90 -17.26 -1.19
C VAL A 73 13.11 -16.82 0.05
N THR A 74 13.58 -15.81 0.77
CA THR A 74 12.93 -15.28 1.97
C THR A 74 12.04 -14.07 1.66
N ASP A 75 12.12 -13.52 0.45
CA ASP A 75 11.33 -12.37 0.04
C ASP A 75 9.90 -12.81 -0.34
N ALA A 76 8.95 -11.98 0.04
CA ALA A 76 7.56 -12.12 -0.34
C ALA A 76 7.03 -10.71 -0.67
N TRP A 77 6.53 -10.53 -1.89
CA TRP A 77 6.24 -9.22 -2.47
C TRP A 77 4.75 -8.97 -2.74
N GLY A 78 3.87 -9.64 -1.98
CA GLY A 78 2.43 -9.37 -2.04
C GLY A 78 1.75 -9.93 -3.29
N TYR A 79 0.64 -9.29 -3.69
CA TYR A 79 -0.18 -9.73 -4.82
C TYR A 79 0.26 -9.14 -6.16
N GLY A 80 0.62 -7.86 -6.21
CA GLY A 80 1.03 -7.16 -7.44
C GLY A 80 2.49 -6.71 -7.48
N GLY A 81 3.28 -7.05 -6.47
CA GLY A 81 4.59 -6.45 -6.22
C GLY A 81 4.48 -5.32 -5.21
N ILE A 82 5.60 -4.92 -4.63
CA ILE A 82 5.67 -3.85 -3.64
C ILE A 82 6.37 -2.64 -4.25
N VAL A 83 5.81 -1.46 -4.02
CA VAL A 83 6.55 -0.20 -4.16
C VAL A 83 6.82 0.37 -2.78
N VAL A 84 8.07 0.76 -2.54
CA VAL A 84 8.47 1.62 -1.43
C VAL A 84 8.82 2.97 -2.03
N TYR A 85 8.18 4.01 -1.55
CA TYR A 85 8.23 5.35 -2.12
C TYR A 85 8.58 6.39 -1.05
N VAL A 86 9.38 7.38 -1.41
CA VAL A 86 9.70 8.51 -0.55
C VAL A 86 8.70 9.64 -0.80
N SER A 87 7.65 9.67 0.02
CA SER A 87 6.63 10.72 -0.02
C SER A 87 7.06 11.96 0.76
N LEU A 88 6.26 13.04 0.69
CA LEU A 88 6.46 14.23 1.50
C LEU A 88 6.38 13.96 3.02
N ALA A 89 5.72 12.87 3.43
CA ALA A 89 5.57 12.45 4.83
C ALA A 89 6.61 11.40 5.25
N GLY A 90 7.57 11.04 4.37
CA GLY A 90 8.57 10.00 4.58
C GLY A 90 8.28 8.73 3.78
N TYR A 91 8.84 7.61 4.24
CA TYR A 91 8.65 6.32 3.54
C TYR A 91 7.23 5.81 3.62
N VAL A 92 6.68 5.44 2.48
CA VAL A 92 5.39 4.72 2.34
C VAL A 92 5.58 3.49 1.48
N ALA A 93 4.76 2.46 1.69
CA ALA A 93 4.80 1.26 0.85
C ALA A 93 3.39 0.79 0.51
N PHE A 94 3.25 0.29 -0.71
CA PHE A 94 1.98 -0.20 -1.24
C PHE A 94 2.19 -1.48 -2.04
N ASP A 95 1.16 -2.34 -2.06
CA ASP A 95 1.03 -3.38 -3.08
C ASP A 95 0.60 -2.71 -4.39
N LEU A 96 1.35 -2.97 -5.46
CA LEU A 96 1.08 -2.41 -6.79
C LEU A 96 -0.11 -3.06 -7.50
N ALA A 97 -0.76 -4.06 -6.90
CA ALA A 97 -1.97 -4.62 -7.50
C ALA A 97 -3.05 -3.56 -7.64
N CYS A 98 -3.59 -3.42 -8.85
CA CYS A 98 -4.69 -2.50 -9.13
C CYS A 98 -5.98 -2.95 -8.44
N PRO A 99 -6.55 -2.18 -7.49
CA PRO A 99 -7.78 -2.53 -6.78
C PRO A 99 -8.98 -2.69 -7.72
N TYR A 100 -9.11 -1.82 -8.73
CA TYR A 100 -10.18 -1.94 -9.72
C TYR A 100 -10.13 -3.28 -10.47
N CYS A 101 -8.96 -3.67 -10.96
CA CYS A 101 -8.80 -4.95 -11.65
C CYS A 101 -9.02 -6.13 -10.70
N ALA A 102 -8.54 -6.05 -9.47
CA ALA A 102 -8.73 -7.08 -8.45
C ALA A 102 -10.21 -7.28 -8.10
N ALA A 103 -10.99 -6.21 -7.96
CA ALA A 103 -12.44 -6.26 -7.75
C ALA A 103 -13.18 -6.99 -8.88
N HIS A 104 -12.59 -6.99 -10.10
CA HIS A 104 -13.12 -7.69 -11.27
C HIS A 104 -12.44 -9.05 -11.54
N GLY A 105 -11.79 -9.63 -10.53
CA GLY A 105 -11.14 -10.95 -10.60
C GLY A 105 -9.87 -11.00 -11.47
N ARG A 106 -9.26 -9.85 -11.77
CA ARG A 106 -8.08 -9.75 -12.63
C ARG A 106 -6.85 -9.33 -11.81
N ARG A 107 -5.79 -10.12 -11.87
CA ARG A 107 -4.50 -9.75 -11.27
C ARG A 107 -3.72 -8.86 -12.24
N ARG A 108 -3.60 -7.59 -11.91
CA ARG A 108 -2.81 -6.60 -12.68
C ARG A 108 -1.99 -5.75 -11.73
N ALA A 109 -0.71 -5.67 -11.99
CA ALA A 109 0.20 -4.76 -11.30
C ALA A 109 0.22 -3.40 -12.01
N CYS A 110 0.23 -2.33 -11.24
CA CYS A 110 0.51 -0.99 -11.73
C CYS A 110 2.00 -0.83 -12.03
N ILE A 111 2.31 0.04 -12.96
CA ILE A 111 3.68 0.41 -13.37
C ILE A 111 3.95 1.82 -12.84
N MET A 112 5.15 2.07 -12.35
CA MET A 112 5.54 3.39 -11.87
C MET A 112 5.80 4.32 -13.05
N GLU A 113 5.07 5.44 -13.09
CA GLU A 113 5.21 6.54 -14.06
C GLU A 113 5.39 7.85 -13.27
N GLY A 114 6.65 8.22 -13.03
CA GLY A 114 6.98 9.38 -12.20
C GLY A 114 6.51 9.23 -10.76
N ILE A 115 5.56 10.08 -10.35
CA ILE A 115 4.97 10.06 -8.99
C ILE A 115 3.72 9.18 -8.88
N ASN A 116 3.25 8.62 -9.99
CA ASN A 116 2.05 7.81 -10.09
C ASN A 116 2.37 6.34 -10.31
N ALA A 117 1.48 5.47 -9.85
CA ALA A 117 1.41 4.08 -10.25
C ALA A 117 0.21 3.90 -11.19
N GLU A 118 0.44 3.65 -12.47
CA GLU A 118 -0.61 3.50 -13.49
C GLU A 118 -0.89 2.03 -13.77
N CYS A 119 -2.17 1.67 -13.84
CA CYS A 119 -2.59 0.34 -14.26
C CYS A 119 -2.62 0.24 -15.80
N PRO A 120 -1.79 -0.60 -16.43
CA PRO A 120 -1.71 -0.68 -17.90
C PRO A 120 -2.97 -1.25 -18.55
N GLU A 121 -3.85 -1.90 -17.76
CA GLU A 121 -5.07 -2.50 -18.30
C GLU A 121 -6.26 -1.56 -18.22
N CYS A 122 -6.50 -0.91 -17.10
CA CYS A 122 -7.66 -0.04 -16.94
C CYS A 122 -7.32 1.45 -17.02
N GLY A 123 -6.04 1.84 -17.00
CA GLY A 123 -5.59 3.22 -17.02
C GLY A 123 -6.00 4.01 -15.77
N GLU A 124 -6.23 3.35 -14.62
CA GLU A 124 -6.36 4.06 -13.35
C GLU A 124 -4.98 4.43 -12.84
N GLU A 125 -4.84 5.64 -12.36
CA GLU A 125 -3.61 6.17 -11.77
C GLU A 125 -3.77 6.35 -10.27
N TYR A 126 -2.69 6.08 -9.53
CA TYR A 126 -2.62 6.22 -8.07
C TYR A 126 -1.44 7.12 -7.72
N GLU A 127 -1.71 8.32 -7.21
CA GLU A 127 -0.69 9.30 -6.84
C GLU A 127 -0.04 8.94 -5.50
N LEU A 128 1.31 8.81 -5.47
CA LEU A 128 2.05 8.37 -4.29
C LEU A 128 2.70 9.51 -3.50
N ALA A 129 2.92 10.68 -4.10
CA ALA A 129 3.65 11.78 -3.45
C ALA A 129 2.97 12.26 -2.17
N GLY A 130 1.63 12.25 -2.10
CA GLY A 130 0.86 12.53 -0.90
C GLY A 130 0.88 11.45 0.17
N GLY A 131 1.39 10.25 -0.14
CA GLY A 131 1.53 9.13 0.79
C GLY A 131 0.27 8.27 0.98
N TYR A 132 -0.78 8.46 0.19
CA TYR A 132 -2.06 7.75 0.33
C TYR A 132 -2.41 6.85 -0.86
N ALA A 133 -1.75 7.02 -1.99
CA ALA A 133 -1.99 6.27 -3.24
C ALA A 133 -3.47 6.21 -3.64
N MET A 134 -4.15 7.37 -3.60
CA MET A 134 -5.56 7.50 -3.97
C MET A 134 -5.74 7.45 -5.49
N PRO A 135 -6.84 6.85 -5.98
CA PRO A 135 -7.14 6.82 -7.42
C PRO A 135 -7.44 8.23 -7.95
N GLN A 136 -6.95 8.54 -9.14
CA GLN A 136 -7.08 9.86 -9.78
C GLN A 136 -8.23 9.92 -10.78
N HIS A 137 -8.54 8.82 -11.49
CA HIS A 137 -9.57 8.78 -12.53
C HIS A 137 -10.92 8.20 -12.07
N GLN A 138 -11.07 7.94 -10.76
CA GLN A 138 -12.31 7.48 -10.14
C GLN A 138 -12.88 6.15 -10.67
N LYS A 139 -12.10 5.35 -11.41
CA LYS A 139 -12.49 3.99 -11.79
C LYS A 139 -12.50 3.07 -10.56
N SER A 140 -11.56 3.29 -9.64
CA SER A 140 -11.54 2.69 -8.32
C SER A 140 -12.03 3.68 -7.27
N THR A 141 -12.67 3.16 -6.22
CA THR A 141 -12.94 3.91 -4.98
C THR A 141 -11.90 3.58 -3.89
N GLU A 142 -11.02 2.62 -4.17
CA GLU A 142 -10.01 2.14 -3.24
C GLU A 142 -8.63 2.66 -3.63
N ALA A 143 -7.86 3.10 -2.63
CA ALA A 143 -6.44 3.36 -2.75
C ALA A 143 -5.66 2.05 -2.97
N LEU A 144 -4.40 2.13 -3.40
CA LEU A 144 -3.50 0.97 -3.34
C LEU A 144 -3.40 0.46 -1.91
N ARG A 145 -3.28 -0.87 -1.76
CA ARG A 145 -3.19 -1.49 -0.44
C ARG A 145 -1.89 -1.10 0.26
N GLN A 146 -2.02 -0.35 1.35
CA GLN A 146 -0.88 0.12 2.13
C GLN A 146 -0.23 -1.03 2.91
N MET A 147 1.10 -1.03 2.95
CA MET A 147 1.93 -1.93 3.75
C MET A 147 2.45 -1.23 5.00
N ASN A 148 2.91 -2.02 5.96
CA ASN A 148 3.60 -1.52 7.13
C ASN A 148 5.10 -1.39 6.83
N ILE A 149 5.72 -0.28 7.26
CA ILE A 149 7.16 -0.05 7.14
C ILE A 149 7.75 0.13 8.54
N ILE A 150 8.81 -0.57 8.80
CA ILE A 150 9.67 -0.36 9.97
C ILE A 150 11.03 0.10 9.45
N ALA A 151 11.34 1.37 9.71
CA ALA A 151 12.64 1.94 9.37
C ALA A 151 13.60 1.82 10.55
N SER A 152 14.81 1.32 10.31
CA SER A 152 15.95 1.36 11.19
C SER A 152 17.10 2.12 10.52
N GLU A 153 18.23 2.32 11.20
CA GLU A 153 19.35 3.12 10.68
C GLU A 153 19.81 2.70 9.28
N ASP A 154 19.84 1.41 9.02
CA ASP A 154 20.42 0.84 7.80
C ASP A 154 19.42 0.04 6.95
N THR A 155 18.18 -0.16 7.42
CA THR A 155 17.23 -1.05 6.74
C THR A 155 15.79 -0.54 6.82
N LEU A 156 15.03 -0.83 5.76
CA LEU A 156 13.57 -0.74 5.75
C LEU A 156 13.01 -2.15 5.69
N THR A 157 12.17 -2.51 6.63
CA THR A 157 11.45 -3.79 6.65
C THR A 157 9.99 -3.53 6.32
N ILE A 158 9.52 -4.13 5.23
CA ILE A 158 8.15 -3.99 4.76
C ILE A 158 7.40 -5.29 5.04
N THR A 159 6.25 -5.16 5.68
CA THR A 159 5.36 -6.27 6.03
C THR A 159 3.92 -5.94 5.71
N GLN A 160 3.06 -6.96 5.71
CA GLN A 160 1.64 -6.74 5.54
C GLN A 160 1.07 -5.91 6.70
N LYS A 161 0.23 -4.93 6.37
CA LYS A 161 -0.55 -4.19 7.37
C LYS A 161 -1.70 -5.09 7.84
N GLN A 162 -1.76 -5.32 9.15
CA GLN A 162 -2.84 -6.08 9.82
C GLN A 162 -4.14 -5.29 9.86
#